data_a495166538ac9f5213349dc7f8174717
#
_entry.id   a495166538ac9f5213349dc7f8174717
#
_cell.length_a   1.000
_cell.length_b   1.000
_cell.length_c   1.000
_cell.angle_alpha   90.00
_cell.angle_beta   90.00
_cell.angle_gamma   90.00
#
_symmetry.space_group_name_H-M   'P 1'
#
loop_
_entity.id
_entity.type
_entity.pdbx_description
1 polymer ?
#
loop_
_entity_poly.entity_id
_entity_poly.type
_entity_poly.pdbx_seq_one_letter_code
_entity_poly.pdbx_strand_id
1 'polypeptide(L)'
;MKSFRSVNEEGNWQRLNKYGATYTITFQFRGQTKFIQMFFPQRARPLKKNVQYELNKVYPGSKVLYFDASDKDPTKPQLVIDS
;
A
#
# COMPACT_ATOMS: atom_id res chain seq x y z
N MET A 1 11.64 9.45 11.32
CA MET A 1 11.53 8.31 10.43
C MET A 1 11.86 8.72 8.99
N LYS A 2 12.43 7.85 8.28
CA LYS A 2 12.78 8.18 6.92
C LYS A 2 11.61 7.99 5.99
N SER A 3 11.50 8.89 5.06
CA SER A 3 10.51 8.72 4.03
C SER A 3 10.85 7.53 3.16
N PHE A 4 9.89 7.08 2.42
CA PHE A 4 10.14 6.00 1.49
C PHE A 4 11.24 6.36 0.49
N ARG A 5 11.28 7.63 0.10
CA ARG A 5 12.25 8.05 -0.88
C ARG A 5 13.68 7.80 -0.42
N SER A 6 13.96 7.97 0.86
CA SER A 6 15.33 7.75 1.33
C SER A 6 15.68 6.28 1.44
N VAL A 7 14.71 5.38 1.56
CA VAL A 7 14.99 3.95 1.53
C VAL A 7 14.88 3.39 0.13
N ASN A 8 14.60 4.23 -0.82
CA ASN A 8 14.46 3.84 -2.21
C ASN A 8 15.80 3.62 -2.88
N GLU A 9 16.87 3.77 -2.16
CA GLU A 9 18.16 3.43 -2.69
C GLU A 9 18.32 1.94 -2.69
N GLU A 10 19.21 1.47 -3.51
CA GLU A 10 19.22 0.10 -3.96
C GLU A 10 19.15 -0.93 -2.87
N GLY A 11 20.05 -0.87 -1.93
CA GLY A 11 20.08 -1.86 -0.87
C GLY A 11 18.88 -1.77 0.04
N ASN A 12 18.41 -0.56 0.29
CA ASN A 12 17.29 -0.35 1.18
C ASN A 12 15.98 -0.82 0.55
N TRP A 13 15.87 -0.67 -0.75
CA TRP A 13 14.69 -1.13 -1.45
C TRP A 13 14.53 -2.65 -1.31
N GLN A 14 15.61 -3.37 -1.48
CA GLN A 14 15.58 -4.81 -1.33
C GLN A 14 15.22 -5.23 0.08
N ARG A 15 15.75 -4.54 1.06
CA ARG A 15 15.46 -4.83 2.45
C ARG A 15 13.99 -4.60 2.75
N LEU A 16 13.43 -3.54 2.21
CA LEU A 16 12.03 -3.22 2.41
C LEU A 16 11.14 -4.33 1.84
N ASN A 17 11.44 -4.78 0.65
CA ASN A 17 10.68 -5.86 0.03
C ASN A 17 10.78 -7.16 0.81
N LYS A 18 11.87 -7.35 1.49
CA LYS A 18 12.08 -8.57 2.25
C LYS A 18 11.14 -8.68 3.45
N TYR A 19 10.74 -7.55 4.00
CA TYR A 19 9.96 -7.53 5.23
C TYR A 19 8.57 -6.98 5.05
N GLY A 20 8.04 -7.06 3.88
CA GLY A 20 6.72 -6.54 3.64
C GLY A 20 6.00 -7.30 2.55
N ALA A 21 4.81 -6.85 2.25
CA ALA A 21 3.98 -7.48 1.24
C ALA A 21 3.17 -6.42 0.51
N THR A 22 2.87 -6.73 -0.74
CA THR A 22 2.01 -5.90 -1.56
C THR A 22 0.59 -6.44 -1.49
N TYR A 23 -0.36 -5.52 -1.38
CA TYR A 23 -1.78 -5.85 -1.36
C TYR A 23 -2.48 -5.06 -2.44
N THR A 24 -3.46 -5.68 -3.07
CA THR A 24 -4.36 -4.98 -3.97
C THR A 24 -5.59 -4.58 -3.18
N ILE A 25 -5.85 -3.29 -3.15
CA ILE A 25 -6.94 -2.72 -2.39
C ILE A 25 -8.07 -2.38 -3.35
N THR A 26 -9.26 -2.93 -3.11
CA THR A 26 -10.45 -2.57 -3.84
C THR A 26 -11.26 -1.61 -2.98
N PHE A 27 -11.53 -0.44 -3.53
CA PHE A 27 -12.20 0.60 -2.75
C PHE A 27 -13.13 1.41 -3.63
N GLN A 28 -14.03 2.13 -2.97
CA GLN A 28 -14.92 3.06 -3.64
C GLN A 28 -14.50 4.48 -3.37
N PHE A 29 -14.54 5.29 -4.41
CA PHE A 29 -14.19 6.69 -4.32
C PHE A 29 -15.08 7.46 -5.29
N ARG A 30 -15.89 8.38 -4.75
CA ARG A 30 -16.79 9.20 -5.55
C ARG A 30 -17.70 8.37 -6.44
N GLY A 31 -18.22 7.29 -5.88
CA GLY A 31 -19.15 6.45 -6.61
C GLY A 31 -18.53 5.49 -7.59
N GLN A 32 -17.20 5.42 -7.64
CA GLN A 32 -16.51 4.53 -8.56
C GLN A 32 -15.72 3.50 -7.77
N THR A 33 -15.65 2.30 -8.31
CA THR A 33 -14.80 1.26 -7.74
C THR A 33 -13.43 1.35 -8.36
N LYS A 34 -12.41 1.42 -7.52
CA LYS A 34 -11.03 1.59 -7.96
C LYS A 34 -10.15 0.53 -7.30
N PHE A 35 -9.00 0.34 -7.89
CA PHE A 35 -8.00 -0.60 -7.39
C PHE A 35 -6.67 0.11 -7.26
N ILE A 36 -5.94 -0.20 -6.19
CA ILE A 36 -4.61 0.34 -5.99
C ILE A 36 -3.76 -0.69 -5.30
N GLN A 37 -2.48 -0.70 -5.61
CA GLN A 37 -1.53 -1.54 -4.92
C GLN A 37 -0.91 -0.75 -3.78
N MET A 38 -0.84 -1.37 -2.61
CA MET A 38 -0.21 -0.76 -1.44
C MET A 38 0.80 -1.73 -0.87
N PHE A 39 1.98 -1.23 -0.60
CA PHE A 39 3.02 -2.01 0.04
C PHE A 39 3.06 -1.67 1.53
N PHE A 40 2.92 -2.69 2.37
CA PHE A 40 3.00 -2.54 3.82
C PHE A 40 4.29 -3.20 4.31
N PRO A 41 5.19 -2.45 4.90
CA PRO A 41 6.47 -2.99 5.39
C PRO A 41 6.31 -3.67 6.74
N GLN A 42 5.52 -4.72 6.76
CA GLN A 42 5.28 -5.51 7.96
C GLN A 42 4.99 -6.93 7.57
N ARG A 43 5.20 -7.86 8.48
CA ARG A 43 4.98 -9.27 8.20
C ARG A 43 3.53 -9.65 8.33
N ALA A 44 2.85 -9.09 9.32
CA ALA A 44 1.46 -9.43 9.55
C ALA A 44 0.56 -8.72 8.55
N ARG A 45 -0.57 -9.34 8.25
CA ARG A 45 -1.55 -8.71 7.41
C ARG A 45 -2.08 -7.45 8.09
N PRO A 46 -2.12 -6.31 7.41
CA PRO A 46 -2.64 -5.09 8.02
C PRO A 46 -4.13 -5.22 8.28
N LEU A 47 -4.60 -4.51 9.27
CA LEU A 47 -6.02 -4.45 9.56
C LEU A 47 -6.71 -3.51 8.57
N LYS A 48 -7.98 -3.77 8.33
CA LYS A 48 -8.74 -2.95 7.39
C LYS A 48 -8.70 -1.47 7.77
N LYS A 49 -8.77 -1.17 9.05
CA LYS A 49 -8.72 0.22 9.51
C LYS A 49 -7.39 0.88 9.18
N ASN A 50 -6.31 0.11 9.20
CA ASN A 50 -4.99 0.65 8.84
C ASN A 50 -4.92 0.92 7.36
N VAL A 51 -5.46 0.02 6.56
CA VAL A 51 -5.51 0.21 5.12
C VAL A 51 -6.34 1.44 4.79
N GLN A 52 -7.48 1.59 5.45
CA GLN A 52 -8.35 2.74 5.22
C GLN A 52 -7.65 4.04 5.63
N TYR A 53 -6.93 4.02 6.73
CA TYR A 53 -6.21 5.19 7.20
C TYR A 53 -5.18 5.65 6.16
N GLU A 54 -4.40 4.72 5.63
CA GLU A 54 -3.39 5.07 4.66
C GLU A 54 -4.02 5.50 3.32
N LEU A 55 -5.10 4.83 2.94
CA LEU A 55 -5.78 5.17 1.70
C LEU A 55 -6.38 6.58 1.76
N ASN A 56 -6.89 6.98 2.91
CA ASN A 56 -7.48 8.31 3.05
C ASN A 56 -6.47 9.42 2.82
N LYS A 57 -5.20 9.15 2.99
CA LYS A 57 -4.18 10.16 2.72
C LYS A 57 -4.09 10.50 1.25
N VAL A 58 -4.44 9.55 0.40
CA VAL A 58 -4.36 9.71 -1.06
C VAL A 58 -5.75 9.94 -1.66
N TYR A 59 -6.73 9.24 -1.14
CA TYR A 59 -8.12 9.34 -1.60
C TYR A 59 -9.02 9.64 -0.42
N PRO A 60 -9.08 10.91 0.01
CA PRO A 60 -9.90 11.28 1.15
C PRO A 60 -11.37 10.96 0.90
N GLY A 61 -12.01 10.33 1.88
CA GLY A 61 -13.40 9.95 1.75
C GLY A 61 -13.63 8.64 1.04
N SER A 62 -12.57 7.92 0.70
CA SER A 62 -12.70 6.61 0.09
C SER A 62 -13.18 5.58 1.11
N LYS A 63 -13.65 4.44 0.59
CA LYS A 63 -14.12 3.34 1.43
C LYS A 63 -13.52 2.05 0.93
N VAL A 64 -12.70 1.44 1.78
CA VAL A 64 -12.11 0.14 1.46
C VAL A 64 -13.20 -0.92 1.50
N LEU A 65 -13.32 -1.68 0.42
CA LEU A 65 -14.27 -2.78 0.35
C LEU A 65 -13.59 -4.06 0.82
N TYR A 66 -12.44 -4.38 0.22
CA TYR A 66 -11.64 -5.53 0.65
C TYR A 66 -10.24 -5.36 0.08
N PHE A 67 -9.34 -6.19 0.55
CA PHE A 67 -7.97 -6.16 0.05
C PHE A 67 -7.34 -7.54 0.22
N ASP A 68 -6.46 -7.90 -0.71
CA ASP A 68 -5.82 -9.20 -0.73
C ASP A 68 -4.36 -9.07 -1.08
N ALA A 69 -3.56 -9.97 -0.52
CA ALA A 69 -2.15 -10.04 -0.89
C ALA A 69 -2.04 -10.37 -2.37
N SER A 70 -1.12 -9.71 -3.04
CA SER A 70 -0.92 -9.92 -4.46
C SER A 70 0.52 -9.69 -4.82
N ASP A 71 0.91 -10.16 -5.98
CA ASP A 71 2.22 -9.86 -6.50
C ASP A 71 2.26 -8.43 -6.97
N LYS A 72 3.44 -7.83 -6.84
CA LYS A 72 3.63 -6.49 -7.32
C LYS A 72 3.53 -6.46 -8.84
N ASP A 73 2.70 -5.57 -9.36
CA ASP A 73 2.57 -5.35 -10.78
C ASP A 73 3.40 -4.13 -11.16
N PRO A 74 4.55 -4.32 -11.83
CA PRO A 74 5.42 -3.19 -12.12
C PRO A 74 4.83 -2.20 -13.11
N THR A 75 3.74 -2.56 -13.79
CA THR A 75 3.11 -1.65 -14.75
C THR A 75 2.13 -0.70 -14.09
N LYS A 76 1.88 -0.87 -12.79
CA LYS A 76 0.92 -0.04 -12.07
C LYS A 76 1.60 0.68 -10.92
N PRO A 77 1.11 1.88 -10.58
CA PRO A 77 1.67 2.60 -9.45
C PRO A 77 1.42 1.84 -8.15
N GLN A 78 2.33 2.01 -7.23
CA GLN A 78 2.23 1.38 -5.93
C GLN A 78 2.40 2.44 -4.85
N LEU A 79 1.46 2.47 -3.93
CA LEU A 79 1.55 3.33 -2.77
C LEU A 79 2.36 2.60 -1.70
N VAL A 80 3.46 3.19 -1.29
CA VAL A 80 4.32 2.57 -0.30
C VAL A 80 4.13 3.28 1.02
N ILE A 81 3.87 2.47 2.05
CA ILE A 81 3.60 2.98 3.38
C ILE A 81 4.92 3.13 4.12
N ASP A 82 5.14 4.30 4.67
CA ASP A 82 6.29 4.54 5.53
C ASP A 82 6.03 3.91 6.90
N SER A 83 7.02 3.31 7.44
CA SER A 83 6.88 2.70 8.75
C SER A 83 7.75 3.37 9.78
#